data_39882557a67fa170837df9eb857473f3
#
_entry.id   39882557a67fa170837df9eb857473f3
#
_cell.length_a   1.000
_cell.length_b   1.000
_cell.length_c   1.000
_cell.angle_alpha   90.00
_cell.angle_beta   90.00
_cell.angle_gamma   90.00
#
_symmetry.space_group_name_H-M   'P 1'
#
loop_
_entity.id
_entity.type
_entity.pdbx_description
1 polymer ?
#
loop_
_entity_poly.entity_id
_entity_poly.type
_entity_poly.pdbx_seq_one_letter_code
_entity_poly.pdbx_strand_id
1 'polypeptide(L)'
;GSPLSSGSAVAGVFSASIASGGSLNDIGPGIDFFQKLKAAGNFIPVQATPQTIASGQTPIVVDWDYLNLAYTKEFPSAKIKVSVPAAGVYGAYYCQAINATAPHPWAARLWQEFLYSDQGQLLWLKGYSHPALFDDMVKRKVVPAALLKALPSPAAYAKVKFASPKQLTAARAKIQAEWPSKVGG
;
A
#
# COMPACT_ATOMS: atom_id res chain seq x y z
N GLY A 1 -6.97 9.21 -2.69
CA GLY A 1 -7.82 9.61 -1.58
C GLY A 1 -7.12 10.57 -0.63
N SER A 2 -7.86 11.23 0.27
CA SER A 2 -7.29 12.16 1.25
C SER A 2 -6.61 11.41 2.40
N PRO A 3 -5.42 11.82 2.87
CA PRO A 3 -4.77 11.19 4.02
C PRO A 3 -5.48 11.54 5.36
N LEU A 4 -6.45 12.44 5.33
CA LEU A 4 -7.31 12.72 6.48
C LEU A 4 -8.28 11.57 6.78
N SER A 5 -8.61 10.74 5.78
CA SER A 5 -9.60 9.66 5.88
C SER A 5 -9.13 8.31 5.36
N SER A 6 -8.05 8.25 4.58
CA SER A 6 -7.57 7.04 3.92
C SER A 6 -6.22 6.57 4.45
N GLY A 7 -6.15 5.31 4.87
CA GLY A 7 -4.90 4.67 5.30
C GLY A 7 -3.87 4.53 4.19
N SER A 8 -4.30 4.23 2.95
CA SER A 8 -3.40 4.15 1.79
C SER A 8 -2.82 5.51 1.43
N ALA A 9 -3.60 6.60 1.57
CA ALA A 9 -3.06 7.94 1.36
C ALA A 9 -2.04 8.33 2.44
N VAL A 10 -2.25 7.95 3.72
CA VAL A 10 -1.24 8.11 4.78
C VAL A 10 0.04 7.35 4.43
N ALA A 11 -0.07 6.13 3.89
CA ALA A 11 1.07 5.36 3.42
C ALA A 11 1.84 6.08 2.30
N GLY A 12 1.12 6.73 1.37
CA GLY A 12 1.73 7.57 0.34
C GLY A 12 2.51 8.76 0.91
N VAL A 13 1.99 9.40 1.97
CA VAL A 13 2.71 10.50 2.66
C VAL A 13 3.96 9.97 3.37
N PHE A 14 3.92 8.78 4.00
CA PHE A 14 5.11 8.12 4.54
C PHE A 14 6.16 7.84 3.47
N SER A 15 5.74 7.27 2.33
CA SER A 15 6.65 7.01 1.20
C SER A 15 7.34 8.30 0.73
N ALA A 16 6.56 9.35 0.53
CA ALA A 16 7.09 10.66 0.13
C ALA A 16 8.03 11.25 1.20
N SER A 17 7.69 11.10 2.49
CA SER A 17 8.54 11.57 3.60
C SER A 17 9.90 10.87 3.60
N ILE A 18 9.90 9.53 3.56
CA ILE A 18 11.13 8.73 3.56
C ILE A 18 12.00 9.08 2.34
N ALA A 19 11.38 9.29 1.17
CA ALA A 19 12.08 9.66 -0.05
C ALA A 19 12.66 11.09 0.00
N SER A 20 12.06 11.97 0.81
CA SER A 20 12.44 13.38 0.95
C SER A 20 13.31 13.66 2.19
N GLY A 21 13.96 12.64 2.75
CA GLY A 21 14.86 12.77 3.90
C GLY A 21 14.20 12.72 5.27
N GLY A 22 12.89 12.46 5.34
CA GLY A 22 12.16 12.18 6.57
C GLY A 22 12.31 10.72 7.04
N SER A 23 11.44 10.32 7.96
CA SER A 23 11.50 9.00 8.56
C SER A 23 10.13 8.54 9.05
N LEU A 24 10.06 7.34 9.65
CA LEU A 24 8.85 6.87 10.33
C LEU A 24 8.46 7.73 11.55
N ASN A 25 9.40 8.51 12.10
CA ASN A 25 9.15 9.44 13.20
C ASN A 25 8.92 10.89 12.74
N ASP A 26 9.19 11.18 11.47
CA ASP A 26 8.98 12.51 10.89
C ASP A 26 8.28 12.41 9.53
N ILE A 27 7.00 12.67 9.53
CA ILE A 27 6.13 12.69 8.34
C ILE A 27 6.16 14.08 7.62
N GLY A 28 6.76 15.09 8.25
CA GLY A 28 6.76 16.48 7.76
C GLY A 28 7.25 16.62 6.31
N PRO A 29 8.44 16.09 5.95
CA PRO A 29 8.95 16.16 4.58
C PRO A 29 8.00 15.58 3.53
N GLY A 30 7.16 14.59 3.90
CA GLY A 30 6.12 14.06 3.02
C GLY A 30 4.98 15.05 2.79
N ILE A 31 4.54 15.75 3.82
CA ILE A 31 3.52 16.80 3.70
C ILE A 31 4.05 17.94 2.83
N ASP A 32 5.27 18.37 3.07
CA ASP A 32 5.93 19.44 2.30
C ASP A 32 6.14 19.05 0.82
N PHE A 33 6.39 17.78 0.53
CA PHE A 33 6.43 17.25 -0.84
C PHE A 33 5.08 17.47 -1.56
N PHE A 34 3.97 17.09 -0.94
CA PHE A 34 2.64 17.30 -1.52
C PHE A 34 2.25 18.77 -1.59
N GLN A 35 2.68 19.61 -0.66
CA GLN A 35 2.52 21.06 -0.73
C GLN A 35 3.21 21.63 -1.98
N LYS A 36 4.46 21.21 -2.26
CA LYS A 36 5.20 21.62 -3.47
C LYS A 36 4.50 21.13 -4.75
N LEU A 37 3.98 19.91 -4.78
CA LEU A 37 3.21 19.42 -5.92
C LEU A 37 1.96 20.25 -6.18
N LYS A 38 1.23 20.63 -5.11
CA LYS A 38 0.07 21.52 -5.21
C LYS A 38 0.45 22.89 -5.73
N ALA A 39 1.49 23.50 -5.20
CA ALA A 39 1.98 24.82 -5.62
C ALA A 39 2.40 24.82 -7.11
N ALA A 40 2.93 23.69 -7.60
CA ALA A 40 3.31 23.51 -9.00
C ALA A 40 2.11 23.15 -9.93
N GLY A 41 0.88 23.06 -9.40
CA GLY A 41 -0.29 22.66 -10.18
C GLY A 41 -0.34 21.17 -10.57
N ASN A 42 0.54 20.35 -9.99
CA ASN A 42 0.69 18.92 -10.36
C ASN A 42 0.00 17.96 -9.37
N PHE A 43 -0.72 18.47 -8.38
CA PHE A 43 -1.48 17.65 -7.44
C PHE A 43 -2.96 17.62 -7.82
N ILE A 44 -3.46 16.42 -8.12
CA ILE A 44 -4.87 16.19 -8.43
C ILE A 44 -5.53 15.60 -7.18
N PRO A 45 -6.36 16.36 -6.43
CA PRO A 45 -6.95 15.91 -5.16
C PRO A 45 -8.18 15.01 -5.36
N VAL A 46 -8.05 14.02 -6.23
CA VAL A 46 -9.12 13.04 -6.50
C VAL A 46 -8.63 11.65 -6.11
N GLN A 47 -9.55 10.78 -5.76
CA GLN A 47 -9.23 9.39 -5.60
C GLN A 47 -8.99 8.75 -6.96
N ALA A 48 -7.78 8.20 -7.17
CA ALA A 48 -7.52 7.44 -8.36
C ALA A 48 -8.39 6.16 -8.37
N THR A 49 -8.98 5.87 -9.49
CA THR A 49 -9.73 4.65 -9.76
C THR A 49 -9.14 3.95 -10.98
N PRO A 50 -9.42 2.65 -11.20
CA PRO A 50 -8.99 1.98 -12.43
C PRO A 50 -9.35 2.76 -13.70
N GLN A 51 -10.54 3.36 -13.74
CA GLN A 51 -11.03 4.14 -14.89
C GLN A 51 -10.24 5.44 -15.07
N THR A 52 -9.94 6.20 -14.00
CA THR A 52 -9.16 7.44 -14.10
C THR A 52 -7.71 7.18 -14.48
N ILE A 53 -7.15 6.04 -14.08
CA ILE A 53 -5.82 5.60 -14.48
C ILE A 53 -5.84 5.21 -15.97
N ALA A 54 -6.80 4.38 -16.38
CA ALA A 54 -6.91 3.89 -17.75
C ALA A 54 -7.19 5.02 -18.77
N SER A 55 -8.01 6.02 -18.39
CA SER A 55 -8.28 7.20 -19.21
C SER A 55 -7.16 8.24 -19.25
N GLY A 56 -6.14 8.11 -18.39
CA GLY A 56 -5.07 9.10 -18.26
C GLY A 56 -5.45 10.34 -17.46
N GLN A 57 -6.59 10.38 -16.80
CA GLN A 57 -6.98 11.48 -15.92
C GLN A 57 -6.05 11.58 -14.70
N THR A 58 -5.59 10.43 -14.18
CA THR A 58 -4.59 10.33 -13.11
C THR A 58 -3.34 9.61 -13.64
N PRO A 59 -2.46 10.29 -14.41
CA PRO A 59 -1.36 9.65 -15.13
C PRO A 59 -0.25 9.13 -14.21
N ILE A 60 -0.12 9.70 -13.01
CA ILE A 60 0.82 9.24 -11.99
C ILE A 60 0.03 9.04 -10.68
N VAL A 61 0.14 7.84 -10.12
CA VAL A 61 -0.59 7.46 -8.91
C VAL A 61 0.37 6.88 -7.89
N VAL A 62 0.22 7.30 -6.64
CA VAL A 62 0.87 6.66 -5.47
C VAL A 62 -0.17 5.80 -4.79
N ASP A 63 -0.03 4.49 -4.91
CA ASP A 63 -0.97 3.51 -4.37
C ASP A 63 -0.26 2.18 -4.13
N TRP A 64 -0.98 1.19 -3.61
CA TRP A 64 -0.45 -0.15 -3.39
C TRP A 64 -0.02 -0.81 -4.70
N ASP A 65 1.16 -1.40 -4.70
CA ASP A 65 1.74 -2.07 -5.86
C ASP A 65 0.87 -3.23 -6.37
N TYR A 66 0.31 -4.04 -5.47
CA TYR A 66 -0.53 -5.18 -5.83
C TYR A 66 -1.81 -4.76 -6.58
N LEU A 67 -2.44 -3.63 -6.20
CA LEU A 67 -3.60 -3.10 -6.91
C LEU A 67 -3.22 -2.66 -8.33
N ASN A 68 -2.14 -1.91 -8.45
CA ASN A 68 -1.68 -1.43 -9.73
C ASN A 68 -1.18 -2.56 -10.65
N LEU A 69 -0.59 -3.62 -10.09
CA LEU A 69 -0.26 -4.84 -10.85
C LEU A 69 -1.52 -5.51 -11.42
N ALA A 70 -2.60 -5.59 -10.65
CA ALA A 70 -3.88 -6.07 -11.14
C ALA A 70 -4.40 -5.21 -12.30
N TYR A 71 -4.34 -3.89 -12.18
CA TYR A 71 -4.77 -2.95 -13.23
C TYR A 71 -3.99 -3.09 -14.54
N THR A 72 -2.70 -3.48 -14.50
CA THR A 72 -1.95 -3.77 -15.74
C THR A 72 -2.58 -4.90 -16.56
N LYS A 73 -3.27 -5.83 -15.91
CA LYS A 73 -3.95 -6.97 -16.55
C LYS A 73 -5.38 -6.62 -16.96
N GLU A 74 -6.05 -5.83 -16.14
CA GLU A 74 -7.43 -5.40 -16.40
C GLU A 74 -7.50 -4.40 -17.56
N PHE A 75 -6.51 -3.50 -17.66
CA PHE A 75 -6.45 -2.44 -18.66
C PHE A 75 -5.16 -2.48 -19.50
N PRO A 76 -4.92 -3.52 -20.30
CA PRO A 76 -3.67 -3.71 -21.03
C PRO A 76 -3.40 -2.59 -22.05
N SER A 77 -4.44 -1.99 -22.61
CA SER A 77 -4.34 -0.87 -23.56
C SER A 77 -3.83 0.43 -22.90
N ALA A 78 -4.02 0.61 -21.60
CA ALA A 78 -3.55 1.79 -20.87
C ALA A 78 -2.03 1.81 -20.66
N LYS A 79 -1.33 0.71 -20.95
CA LYS A 79 0.15 0.58 -20.83
C LYS A 79 0.68 1.03 -19.47
N ILE A 80 -0.05 0.70 -18.39
CA ILE A 80 0.30 1.04 -17.01
C ILE A 80 1.66 0.43 -16.67
N LYS A 81 2.56 1.22 -16.08
CA LYS A 81 3.83 0.76 -15.53
C LYS A 81 3.79 0.87 -14.02
N VAL A 82 4.10 -0.21 -13.33
CA VAL A 82 4.20 -0.25 -11.87
C VAL A 82 5.66 -0.28 -11.48
N SER A 83 6.06 0.56 -10.55
CA SER A 83 7.41 0.56 -9.98
C SER A 83 7.35 0.70 -8.47
N VAL A 84 8.23 -0.02 -7.79
CA VAL A 84 8.54 0.20 -6.38
C VAL A 84 9.81 1.04 -6.35
N PRO A 85 9.75 2.32 -5.94
CA PRO A 85 10.91 3.21 -6.00
C PRO A 85 12.00 2.75 -5.03
N ALA A 86 13.28 2.93 -5.39
CA ALA A 86 14.41 2.58 -4.52
C ALA A 86 14.46 3.41 -3.23
N ALA A 87 13.93 4.64 -3.26
CA ALA A 87 13.74 5.50 -2.10
C ALA A 87 12.26 5.55 -1.72
N GLY A 88 11.98 5.60 -0.41
CA GLY A 88 10.62 5.79 0.07
C GLY A 88 9.73 4.54 0.04
N VAL A 89 10.31 3.35 0.15
CA VAL A 89 9.53 2.12 0.23
C VAL A 89 8.89 1.99 1.60
N TYR A 90 7.57 2.14 1.64
CA TYR A 90 6.75 1.98 2.83
C TYR A 90 5.80 0.81 2.66
N GLY A 91 5.74 -0.06 3.67
CA GLY A 91 4.83 -1.21 3.72
C GLY A 91 3.79 -1.05 4.81
N ALA A 92 2.66 -1.71 4.61
CA ALA A 92 1.67 -1.93 5.65
C ALA A 92 1.13 -3.36 5.54
N TYR A 93 0.48 -3.81 6.58
CA TYR A 93 -0.14 -5.12 6.64
C TYR A 93 -1.58 -5.00 7.12
N TYR A 94 -2.39 -5.93 6.68
CA TYR A 94 -3.77 -6.05 7.14
C TYR A 94 -3.81 -6.99 8.33
N CYS A 95 -4.54 -6.58 9.39
CA CYS A 95 -4.80 -7.40 10.55
C CYS A 95 -6.22 -7.93 10.49
N GLN A 96 -6.41 -9.17 10.89
CA GLN A 96 -7.73 -9.77 11.08
C GLN A 96 -7.99 -9.98 12.56
N ALA A 97 -9.22 -9.73 12.95
CA ALA A 97 -9.70 -9.99 14.30
C ALA A 97 -11.08 -10.64 14.25
N ILE A 98 -11.36 -11.50 15.20
CA ILE A 98 -12.70 -12.04 15.41
C ILE A 98 -13.40 -11.17 16.43
N ASN A 99 -14.60 -10.68 16.11
CA ASN A 99 -15.41 -9.92 17.04
C ASN A 99 -15.70 -10.78 18.29
N ALA A 100 -15.54 -10.22 19.49
CA ALA A 100 -15.80 -10.90 20.75
C ALA A 100 -17.26 -11.40 20.86
N THR A 101 -18.19 -10.74 20.19
CA THR A 101 -19.62 -11.06 20.14
C THR A 101 -20.04 -11.66 18.80
N ALA A 102 -19.10 -12.29 18.07
CA ALA A 102 -19.40 -12.91 16.79
C ALA A 102 -20.52 -13.97 16.95
N PRO A 103 -21.55 -13.97 16.09
CA PRO A 103 -22.64 -14.95 16.19
C PRO A 103 -22.18 -16.38 15.87
N HIS A 104 -21.10 -16.51 15.08
CA HIS A 104 -20.50 -17.79 14.67
C HIS A 104 -18.99 -17.80 14.88
N PRO A 105 -18.49 -17.77 16.14
CA PRO A 105 -17.04 -17.58 16.41
C PRO A 105 -16.20 -18.75 15.90
N TRP A 106 -16.71 -19.95 15.89
CA TRP A 106 -15.98 -21.13 15.38
C TRP A 106 -15.84 -21.11 13.86
N ALA A 107 -16.86 -20.66 13.12
CA ALA A 107 -16.75 -20.46 11.68
C ALA A 107 -15.73 -19.34 11.35
N ALA A 108 -15.70 -18.28 12.12
CA ALA A 108 -14.71 -17.21 11.97
C ALA A 108 -13.27 -17.72 12.24
N ARG A 109 -13.08 -18.58 13.24
CA ARG A 109 -11.78 -19.22 13.51
C ARG A 109 -11.36 -20.15 12.38
N LEU A 110 -12.27 -20.99 11.88
CA LEU A 110 -12.00 -21.87 10.73
C LEU A 110 -11.60 -21.07 9.49
N TRP A 111 -12.26 -19.91 9.28
CA TRP A 111 -11.87 -18.98 8.20
C TRP A 111 -10.45 -18.42 8.41
N GLN A 112 -10.09 -18.02 9.62
CA GLN A 112 -8.72 -17.56 9.91
C GLN A 112 -7.69 -18.69 9.67
N GLU A 113 -7.94 -19.91 10.12
CA GLU A 113 -7.09 -21.09 9.87
C GLU A 113 -6.88 -21.29 8.36
N PHE A 114 -7.96 -21.23 7.57
CA PHE A 114 -7.88 -21.34 6.12
C PHE A 114 -7.00 -20.22 5.52
N LEU A 115 -7.17 -18.98 5.96
CA LEU A 115 -6.40 -17.86 5.43
C LEU A 115 -4.89 -17.98 5.68
N TYR A 116 -4.49 -18.63 6.78
CA TYR A 116 -3.08 -18.92 7.10
C TYR A 116 -2.60 -20.27 6.59
N SER A 117 -3.44 -21.07 5.93
CA SER A 117 -2.99 -22.26 5.20
C SER A 117 -2.22 -21.88 3.94
N ASP A 118 -1.38 -22.78 3.42
CA ASP A 118 -0.68 -22.58 2.14
C ASP A 118 -1.68 -22.24 1.02
N GLN A 119 -2.81 -22.89 1.00
CA GLN A 119 -3.86 -22.66 0.01
C GLN A 119 -4.43 -21.24 0.09
N GLY A 120 -4.77 -20.79 1.31
CA GLY A 120 -5.25 -19.41 1.55
C GLY A 120 -4.19 -18.37 1.21
N GLN A 121 -2.94 -18.60 1.62
CA GLN A 121 -1.83 -17.69 1.35
C GLN A 121 -1.52 -17.58 -0.16
N LEU A 122 -1.67 -18.67 -0.94
CA LEU A 122 -1.52 -18.62 -2.39
C LEU A 122 -2.62 -17.79 -3.09
N LEU A 123 -3.80 -17.63 -2.49
CA LEU A 123 -4.83 -16.75 -3.04
C LEU A 123 -4.40 -15.27 -2.99
N TRP A 124 -3.72 -14.85 -1.91
CA TRP A 124 -3.16 -13.50 -1.81
C TRP A 124 -2.10 -13.27 -2.90
N LEU A 125 -1.22 -14.24 -3.14
CA LEU A 125 -0.22 -14.16 -4.22
C LEU A 125 -0.85 -14.07 -5.61
N LYS A 126 -1.96 -14.77 -5.85
CA LYS A 126 -2.73 -14.63 -7.11
C LYS A 126 -3.26 -13.22 -7.31
N GLY A 127 -3.55 -12.50 -6.21
CA GLY A 127 -3.90 -11.08 -6.20
C GLY A 127 -2.69 -10.15 -6.14
N TYR A 128 -1.48 -10.64 -6.41
CA TYR A 128 -0.20 -9.88 -6.37
C TYR A 128 0.22 -9.37 -5.00
N SER A 129 -0.48 -9.73 -3.93
CA SER A 129 -0.16 -9.32 -2.57
C SER A 129 0.78 -10.33 -1.91
N HIS A 130 1.78 -9.83 -1.16
CA HIS A 130 2.67 -10.68 -0.38
C HIS A 130 1.94 -11.20 0.86
N PRO A 131 1.74 -12.51 1.00
CA PRO A 131 1.09 -13.07 2.17
C PRO A 131 2.02 -13.09 3.38
N ALA A 132 1.45 -13.23 4.58
CA ALA A 132 2.21 -13.23 5.84
C ALA A 132 3.27 -14.35 5.90
N LEU A 133 3.02 -15.49 5.28
CA LEU A 133 3.92 -16.66 5.28
C LEU A 133 4.80 -16.74 4.01
N PHE A 134 4.92 -15.66 3.25
CA PHE A 134 5.60 -15.66 1.95
C PHE A 134 7.01 -16.26 2.01
N ASP A 135 7.86 -15.77 2.92
CA ASP A 135 9.26 -16.22 3.02
C ASP A 135 9.37 -17.71 3.40
N ASP A 136 8.50 -18.17 4.30
CA ASP A 136 8.41 -19.58 4.69
C ASP A 136 7.97 -20.46 3.52
N MET A 137 6.93 -20.04 2.79
CA MET A 137 6.41 -20.75 1.63
C MET A 137 7.44 -20.83 0.50
N VAL A 138 8.23 -19.79 0.29
CA VAL A 138 9.34 -19.79 -0.67
C VAL A 138 10.43 -20.78 -0.25
N LYS A 139 10.81 -20.78 1.04
CA LYS A 139 11.79 -21.74 1.59
C LYS A 139 11.31 -23.19 1.42
N ARG A 140 10.04 -23.46 1.70
CA ARG A 140 9.42 -24.79 1.51
C ARG A 140 9.15 -25.16 0.05
N LYS A 141 9.39 -24.24 -0.89
CA LYS A 141 9.19 -24.44 -2.35
C LYS A 141 7.73 -24.75 -2.73
N VAL A 142 6.76 -24.25 -1.98
CA VAL A 142 5.32 -24.45 -2.24
C VAL A 142 4.73 -23.34 -3.13
N VAL A 143 5.48 -22.27 -3.40
CA VAL A 143 5.03 -21.18 -4.27
C VAL A 143 5.30 -21.52 -5.73
N PRO A 144 4.28 -21.53 -6.60
CA PRO A 144 4.46 -21.74 -8.03
C PRO A 144 5.37 -20.68 -8.67
N ALA A 145 6.30 -21.09 -9.51
CA ALA A 145 7.26 -20.19 -10.16
C ALA A 145 6.59 -19.06 -10.98
N ALA A 146 5.42 -19.34 -11.56
CA ALA A 146 4.65 -18.34 -12.30
C ALA A 146 4.17 -17.19 -11.41
N LEU A 147 3.79 -17.46 -10.15
CA LEU A 147 3.38 -16.43 -9.20
C LEU A 147 4.56 -15.58 -8.75
N LEU A 148 5.73 -16.20 -8.53
CA LEU A 148 6.95 -15.46 -8.18
C LEU A 148 7.37 -14.49 -9.29
N LYS A 149 7.24 -14.90 -10.56
CA LYS A 149 7.57 -14.05 -11.72
C LYS A 149 6.60 -12.88 -11.91
N ALA A 150 5.40 -12.97 -11.39
CA ALA A 150 4.39 -11.92 -11.50
C ALA A 150 4.59 -10.77 -10.51
N LEU A 151 5.42 -10.97 -9.49
CA LEU A 151 5.73 -9.98 -8.46
C LEU A 151 6.96 -9.14 -8.84
N PRO A 152 7.08 -7.91 -8.32
CA PRO A 152 8.36 -7.20 -8.34
C PRO A 152 9.47 -8.02 -7.69
N SER A 153 10.72 -7.76 -8.08
CA SER A 153 11.85 -8.51 -7.53
C SER A 153 11.93 -8.37 -6.00
N PRO A 154 12.35 -9.39 -5.24
CA PRO A 154 12.53 -9.28 -3.80
C PRO A 154 13.45 -8.12 -3.38
N ALA A 155 14.42 -7.75 -4.23
CA ALA A 155 15.29 -6.61 -4.00
C ALA A 155 14.53 -5.27 -3.94
N ALA A 156 13.40 -5.13 -4.62
CA ALA A 156 12.58 -3.93 -4.56
C ALA A 156 12.00 -3.67 -3.16
N TYR A 157 11.80 -4.73 -2.37
CA TYR A 157 11.26 -4.65 -1.01
C TYR A 157 12.32 -4.72 0.09
N ALA A 158 13.60 -4.88 -0.27
CA ALA A 158 14.68 -5.06 0.72
C ALA A 158 14.81 -3.90 1.73
N LYS A 159 14.33 -2.71 1.38
CA LYS A 159 14.37 -1.52 2.23
C LYS A 159 12.99 -1.09 2.75
N VAL A 160 11.99 -1.94 2.65
CA VAL A 160 10.64 -1.62 3.11
C VAL A 160 10.65 -1.29 4.60
N LYS A 161 9.92 -0.23 4.96
CA LYS A 161 9.77 0.21 6.35
C LYS A 161 8.31 0.11 6.76
N PHE A 162 8.07 -0.33 7.99
CA PHE A 162 6.75 -0.45 8.58
C PHE A 162 6.67 0.45 9.81
N ALA A 163 5.65 1.31 9.86
CA ALA A 163 5.42 2.14 11.03
C ALA A 163 4.83 1.31 12.18
N SER A 164 5.31 1.56 13.39
CA SER A 164 4.66 1.07 14.61
C SER A 164 3.32 1.80 14.84
N PRO A 165 2.41 1.25 15.67
CA PRO A 165 1.16 1.93 16.02
C PRO A 165 1.38 3.35 16.58
N LYS A 166 2.41 3.54 17.40
CA LYS A 166 2.77 4.86 17.96
C LYS A 166 3.18 5.83 16.86
N GLN A 167 4.01 5.42 15.92
CA GLN A 167 4.44 6.23 14.77
C GLN A 167 3.27 6.58 13.86
N LEU A 168 2.39 5.62 13.59
CA LEU A 168 1.20 5.85 12.79
C LEU A 168 0.24 6.86 13.43
N THR A 169 0.04 6.77 14.76
CA THR A 169 -0.79 7.72 15.51
C THR A 169 -0.19 9.14 15.46
N ALA A 170 1.11 9.27 15.70
CA ALA A 170 1.80 10.56 15.63
C ALA A 170 1.74 11.18 14.22
N ALA A 171 1.97 10.37 13.19
CA ALA A 171 1.90 10.80 11.79
C ALA A 171 0.48 11.28 11.42
N ARG A 172 -0.56 10.55 11.83
CA ARG A 172 -1.95 10.94 11.58
C ARG A 172 -2.30 12.26 12.28
N ALA A 173 -1.88 12.45 13.54
CA ALA A 173 -2.10 13.70 14.25
C ALA A 173 -1.44 14.89 13.53
N LYS A 174 -0.19 14.73 13.05
CA LYS A 174 0.50 15.77 12.28
C LYS A 174 -0.17 16.04 10.92
N ILE A 175 -0.60 15.00 10.21
CA ILE A 175 -1.36 15.15 8.96
C ILE A 175 -2.65 15.93 9.21
N GLN A 176 -3.43 15.58 10.24
CA GLN A 176 -4.66 16.30 10.56
C GLN A 176 -4.42 17.77 10.89
N ALA A 177 -3.32 18.10 11.57
CA ALA A 177 -2.98 19.48 11.93
C ALA A 177 -2.49 20.31 10.73
N GLU A 178 -1.71 19.74 9.83
CA GLU A 178 -0.99 20.52 8.80
C GLU A 178 -1.56 20.36 7.38
N TRP A 179 -2.11 19.19 7.03
CA TRP A 179 -2.57 18.90 5.67
C TRP A 179 -3.62 19.87 5.15
N PRO A 180 -4.68 20.23 5.91
CA PRO A 180 -5.72 21.12 5.41
C PRO A 180 -5.21 22.49 4.97
N SER A 181 -4.25 23.06 5.71
CA SER A 181 -3.68 24.37 5.39
C SER A 181 -2.61 24.31 4.29
N LYS A 182 -1.79 23.27 4.27
CA LYS A 182 -0.65 23.15 3.33
C LYS A 182 -1.06 22.56 1.98
N VAL A 183 -1.90 21.52 1.98
CA VAL A 183 -2.23 20.76 0.77
C VAL A 183 -3.71 20.87 0.42
N GLY A 184 -4.58 20.91 1.40
CA GLY A 184 -6.03 20.96 1.20
C GLY A 184 -6.68 19.58 1.18
N GLY A 185 -8.01 19.55 1.14
CA GLY A 185 -8.83 18.33 1.14
C GLY A 185 -9.24 17.91 -0.25
#